data_cbd48d2b4d9a8a62eef30098fa87d489
#
_entry.id   cbd48d2b4d9a8a62eef30098fa87d489
#
_cell.length_a   1.000
_cell.length_b   1.000
_cell.length_c   1.000
_cell.angle_alpha   90.00
_cell.angle_beta   90.00
_cell.angle_gamma   90.00
#
_symmetry.space_group_name_H-M   'P 1'
#
loop_
_entity.id
_entity.type
_entity.pdbx_description
1 polymer ?
#
loop_
_entity_poly.entity_id
_entity_poly.type
_entity_poly.pdbx_seq_one_letter_code
_entity_poly.pdbx_strand_id
1 'polypeptide(L)'
;MKATRTKLLQATLVALPLLLGGCEAASSLRGAGLSDPKLMKSINDAYEARDNCLAANVHLADANSASAQSLAATAAASCQTQTDVLISLSNPSGDPRVAAAIQKDSSFRAMRFVLKARGQG
;
A
#
# COMPACT_ATOMS: atom_id res chain seq x y z
N MET A 1 28.79 -55.13 -43.42
CA MET A 1 29.82 -54.83 -42.40
C MET A 1 29.53 -53.50 -41.77
N LYS A 2 29.65 -53.40 -40.51
CA LYS A 2 29.55 -52.28 -39.56
C LYS A 2 28.18 -52.04 -38.95
N ALA A 3 28.09 -52.52 -37.72
CA ALA A 3 27.01 -52.35 -36.78
C ALA A 3 26.95 -50.90 -36.30
N THR A 4 25.78 -50.34 -36.33
CA THR A 4 25.50 -49.03 -35.70
C THR A 4 24.73 -49.26 -34.41
N ARG A 5 25.36 -49.04 -33.28
CA ARG A 5 24.81 -49.13 -31.95
C ARG A 5 23.82 -48.02 -31.70
N THR A 6 22.58 -48.35 -31.54
CA THR A 6 21.52 -47.45 -31.04
C THR A 6 21.72 -47.27 -29.54
N LYS A 7 22.13 -46.05 -29.12
CA LYS A 7 22.15 -45.66 -27.73
C LYS A 7 20.74 -45.23 -27.31
N LEU A 8 20.12 -46.00 -26.45
CA LEU A 8 18.92 -45.61 -25.72
C LEU A 8 19.24 -44.37 -24.86
N LEU A 9 18.61 -43.26 -25.17
CA LEU A 9 18.52 -42.14 -24.26
C LEU A 9 17.40 -42.45 -23.24
N GLN A 10 17.80 -42.77 -22.02
CA GLN A 10 16.91 -42.74 -20.87
C GLN A 10 16.55 -41.32 -20.55
N ALA A 11 15.31 -40.93 -20.84
CA ALA A 11 14.71 -39.70 -20.37
C ALA A 11 14.38 -39.86 -18.88
N THR A 12 15.22 -39.33 -18.03
CA THR A 12 14.93 -39.17 -16.60
C THR A 12 13.86 -38.08 -16.45
N LEU A 13 12.64 -38.52 -16.18
CA LEU A 13 11.54 -37.64 -15.73
C LEU A 13 11.90 -37.13 -14.34
N VAL A 14 12.42 -35.92 -14.23
CA VAL A 14 12.56 -35.20 -12.98
C VAL A 14 11.16 -34.67 -12.62
N ALA A 15 10.49 -35.39 -11.71
CA ALA A 15 9.27 -34.92 -11.08
C ALA A 15 9.63 -33.72 -10.20
N LEU A 16 9.24 -32.53 -10.67
CA LEU A 16 9.33 -31.26 -9.92
C LEU A 16 8.17 -31.27 -8.89
N PRO A 17 8.44 -31.35 -7.57
CA PRO A 17 7.39 -31.16 -6.59
C PRO A 17 6.97 -29.69 -6.63
N LEU A 18 5.76 -29.42 -7.11
CA LEU A 18 5.06 -28.17 -6.93
C LEU A 18 4.88 -27.95 -5.43
N LEU A 19 5.74 -27.15 -4.84
CA LEU A 19 5.59 -26.60 -3.50
C LEU A 19 4.38 -25.65 -3.52
N LEU A 20 3.20 -26.21 -3.31
CA LEU A 20 1.99 -25.50 -2.90
C LEU A 20 2.15 -25.06 -1.43
N GLY A 21 3.16 -24.25 -1.17
CA GLY A 21 3.38 -23.60 0.10
C GLY A 21 3.14 -22.11 -0.04
N GLY A 22 1.92 -21.66 0.19
CA GLY A 22 1.74 -20.24 0.06
C GLY A 22 0.34 -19.69 0.28
N CYS A 23 -0.39 -20.13 1.27
CA CYS A 23 -1.61 -19.43 1.70
C CYS A 23 -1.75 -19.36 3.23
N GLU A 24 -0.65 -19.31 3.96
CA GLU A 24 -0.73 -19.07 5.43
C GLU A 24 -0.69 -17.60 5.82
N ALA A 25 -0.37 -16.69 4.89
CA ALA A 25 -0.40 -15.25 5.15
C ALA A 25 -1.83 -14.70 5.37
N ALA A 26 -2.86 -15.38 4.88
CA ALA A 26 -4.25 -14.93 5.04
C ALA A 26 -4.83 -15.22 6.42
N SER A 27 -4.25 -16.16 7.18
CA SER A 27 -4.75 -16.53 8.51
C SER A 27 -4.26 -15.58 9.61
N SER A 28 -3.09 -14.95 9.45
CA SER A 28 -2.58 -13.97 10.41
C SER A 28 -3.38 -12.66 10.40
N LEU A 29 -4.01 -12.32 9.28
CA LEU A 29 -4.85 -11.12 9.16
C LEU A 29 -6.21 -11.29 9.83
N ARG A 30 -6.70 -12.51 10.00
CA ARG A 30 -7.97 -12.79 10.69
C ARG A 30 -7.91 -12.55 12.20
N GLY A 31 -6.72 -12.57 12.80
CA GLY A 31 -6.50 -12.26 14.22
C GLY A 31 -6.40 -10.78 14.57
N ALA A 32 -6.30 -9.89 13.57
CA ALA A 32 -6.01 -8.47 13.76
C ALA A 32 -7.25 -7.56 13.85
N GLY A 33 -8.43 -8.08 14.21
CA GLY A 33 -9.65 -7.27 14.35
C GLY A 33 -10.26 -6.81 13.02
N LEU A 34 -9.72 -7.24 11.87
CA LEU A 34 -10.25 -6.91 10.54
C LEU A 34 -11.61 -7.56 10.25
N SER A 35 -12.09 -8.42 11.15
CA SER A 35 -13.43 -9.02 11.09
C SER A 35 -14.50 -8.20 11.82
N ASP A 36 -14.14 -7.11 12.51
CA ASP A 36 -15.12 -6.23 13.14
C ASP A 36 -15.65 -5.20 12.12
N PRO A 37 -16.93 -5.29 11.72
CA PRO A 37 -17.49 -4.36 10.73
C PRO A 37 -17.47 -2.90 11.19
N LYS A 38 -17.59 -2.65 12.51
CA LYS A 38 -17.55 -1.30 13.07
C LYS A 38 -16.14 -0.71 12.96
N LEU A 39 -15.12 -1.49 13.31
CA LEU A 39 -13.73 -1.06 13.17
C LEU A 39 -13.38 -0.80 11.70
N MET A 40 -13.78 -1.70 10.80
CA MET A 40 -13.56 -1.51 9.36
C MET A 40 -14.24 -0.24 8.84
N LYS A 41 -15.47 0.04 9.28
CA LYS A 41 -16.13 1.30 8.93
C LYS A 41 -15.33 2.50 9.44
N SER A 42 -14.91 2.49 10.72
CA SER A 42 -14.13 3.59 11.30
C SER A 42 -12.80 3.82 10.58
N ILE A 43 -12.13 2.75 10.16
CA ILE A 43 -10.89 2.84 9.37
C ILE A 43 -11.17 3.46 7.99
N ASN A 44 -12.24 3.04 7.31
CA ASN A 44 -12.62 3.61 6.01
C ASN A 44 -12.99 5.09 6.13
N ASP A 45 -13.77 5.46 7.16
CA ASP A 45 -14.13 6.86 7.44
C ASP A 45 -12.87 7.72 7.70
N ALA A 46 -11.87 7.16 8.40
CA ALA A 46 -10.59 7.84 8.66
C ALA A 46 -9.74 8.00 7.38
N TYR A 47 -9.73 7.01 6.49
CA TYR A 47 -9.12 7.15 5.16
C TYR A 47 -9.75 8.28 4.36
N GLU A 48 -11.08 8.31 4.33
CA GLU A 48 -11.83 9.35 3.62
C GLU A 48 -11.58 10.73 4.22
N ALA A 49 -11.61 10.86 5.54
CA ALA A 49 -11.33 12.13 6.22
C ALA A 49 -9.93 12.66 5.91
N ARG A 50 -8.91 11.79 5.91
CA ARG A 50 -7.54 12.15 5.52
C ARG A 50 -7.47 12.60 4.06
N ASP A 51 -8.06 11.85 3.14
CA ASP A 51 -8.00 12.16 1.71
C ASP A 51 -8.73 13.46 1.39
N ASN A 52 -9.87 13.72 2.02
CA ASN A 52 -10.60 14.99 1.91
C ASN A 52 -9.77 16.17 2.43
N CYS A 53 -9.09 15.99 3.58
CA CYS A 53 -8.18 17.00 4.11
C CYS A 53 -7.04 17.30 3.10
N LEU A 54 -6.38 16.27 2.59
CA LEU A 54 -5.28 16.42 1.63
C LEU A 54 -5.75 17.15 0.36
N ALA A 55 -6.87 16.75 -0.21
CA ALA A 55 -7.45 17.38 -1.40
C ALA A 55 -7.77 18.86 -1.14
N ALA A 56 -8.40 19.19 -0.01
CA ALA A 56 -8.73 20.56 0.35
C ALA A 56 -7.48 21.44 0.51
N ASN A 57 -6.43 20.93 1.16
CA ASN A 57 -5.20 21.70 1.36
C ASN A 57 -4.40 21.92 0.07
N VAL A 58 -4.48 21.01 -0.89
CA VAL A 58 -3.90 21.20 -2.22
C VAL A 58 -4.65 22.28 -3.01
N HIS A 59 -5.98 22.32 -2.92
CA HIS A 59 -6.77 23.36 -3.61
C HIS A 59 -6.60 24.77 -3.02
N LEU A 60 -6.33 24.87 -1.73
CA LEU A 60 -6.10 26.17 -1.05
C LEU A 60 -4.70 26.73 -1.34
N ALA A 61 -3.74 25.88 -1.70
CA ALA A 61 -2.41 26.30 -2.06
C ALA A 61 -2.38 26.82 -3.51
N ASP A 62 -1.68 27.93 -3.76
CA ASP A 62 -1.42 28.37 -5.13
C ASP A 62 -0.57 27.33 -5.87
N ALA A 63 -1.27 26.45 -6.61
CA ALA A 63 -0.71 25.25 -7.22
C ALA A 63 0.40 25.56 -8.25
N ASN A 64 0.57 26.81 -8.64
CA ASN A 64 1.50 27.21 -9.71
C ASN A 64 2.80 27.85 -9.20
N SER A 65 2.85 28.28 -7.94
CA SER A 65 3.97 29.07 -7.39
C SER A 65 5.04 28.23 -6.67
N ALA A 66 4.72 27.01 -6.22
CA ALA A 66 5.64 26.13 -5.49
C ALA A 66 5.88 24.81 -6.21
N SER A 67 6.95 24.10 -5.87
CA SER A 67 7.19 22.76 -6.42
C SER A 67 6.08 21.78 -5.98
N ALA A 68 5.76 20.80 -6.82
CA ALA A 68 4.77 19.78 -6.47
C ALA A 68 5.12 19.07 -5.15
N GLN A 69 6.40 18.82 -4.94
CA GLN A 69 6.90 18.17 -3.73
C GLN A 69 6.69 19.03 -2.48
N SER A 70 6.95 20.34 -2.58
CA SER A 70 6.73 21.26 -1.46
C SER A 70 5.26 21.36 -1.10
N LEU A 71 4.37 21.49 -2.09
CA LEU A 71 2.92 21.51 -1.87
C LEU A 71 2.41 20.23 -1.24
N ALA A 72 2.87 19.07 -1.73
CA ALA A 72 2.49 17.77 -1.17
C ALA A 72 2.96 17.62 0.29
N ALA A 73 4.17 18.04 0.60
CA ALA A 73 4.70 18.00 1.96
C ALA A 73 3.89 18.91 2.90
N THR A 74 3.54 20.12 2.46
CA THR A 74 2.71 21.06 3.23
C THR A 74 1.32 20.50 3.47
N ALA A 75 0.66 19.95 2.43
CA ALA A 75 -0.65 19.33 2.57
C ALA A 75 -0.63 18.14 3.54
N ALA A 76 0.38 17.26 3.43
CA ALA A 76 0.53 16.13 4.34
C ALA A 76 0.72 16.59 5.79
N ALA A 77 1.55 17.60 6.04
CA ALA A 77 1.77 18.17 7.36
C ALA A 77 0.48 18.81 7.93
N SER A 78 -0.29 19.53 7.11
CA SER A 78 -1.56 20.14 7.52
C SER A 78 -2.62 19.09 7.89
N CYS A 79 -2.52 17.87 7.35
CA CYS A 79 -3.46 16.77 7.60
C CYS A 79 -2.90 15.70 8.54
N GLN A 80 -1.88 16.05 9.34
CA GLN A 80 -1.25 15.10 10.26
C GLN A 80 -2.25 14.52 11.27
N THR A 81 -3.16 15.33 11.79
CA THR A 81 -4.18 14.88 12.76
C THR A 81 -5.04 13.75 12.19
N GLN A 82 -5.51 13.87 10.94
CA GLN A 82 -6.30 12.82 10.29
C GLN A 82 -5.47 11.56 10.02
N THR A 83 -4.19 11.74 9.69
CA THR A 83 -3.25 10.64 9.52
C THR A 83 -3.02 9.90 10.86
N ASP A 84 -2.91 10.61 11.97
CA ASP A 84 -2.72 10.03 13.30
C ASP A 84 -3.95 9.24 13.76
N VAL A 85 -5.17 9.74 13.48
CA VAL A 85 -6.41 8.98 13.71
C VAL A 85 -6.42 7.68 12.92
N LEU A 86 -6.05 7.73 11.65
CA LEU A 86 -5.96 6.54 10.81
C LEU A 86 -4.93 5.54 11.35
N ILE A 87 -3.75 6.03 11.78
CA ILE A 87 -2.71 5.19 12.40
C ILE A 87 -3.27 4.53 13.67
N SER A 88 -3.92 5.26 14.54
CA SER A 88 -4.43 4.73 15.81
C SER A 88 -5.46 3.63 15.62
N LEU A 89 -6.34 3.78 14.62
CA LEU A 89 -7.37 2.78 14.28
C LEU A 89 -6.79 1.54 13.58
N SER A 90 -5.82 1.75 12.70
CA SER A 90 -5.24 0.68 11.87
C SER A 90 -4.08 -0.05 12.53
N ASN A 91 -3.54 0.48 13.63
CA ASN A 91 -2.33 -0.01 14.28
C ASN A 91 -2.49 -0.13 15.81
N PRO A 92 -3.45 -0.95 16.29
CA PRO A 92 -3.70 -1.08 17.73
C PRO A 92 -2.51 -1.65 18.50
N SER A 93 -1.59 -2.34 17.83
CA SER A 93 -0.37 -2.89 18.42
C SER A 93 0.77 -1.87 18.54
N GLY A 94 0.65 -0.69 17.93
CA GLY A 94 1.69 0.34 17.93
C GLY A 94 2.95 -0.04 17.13
N ASP A 95 2.84 -0.90 16.11
CA ASP A 95 3.99 -1.26 15.26
C ASP A 95 4.50 -0.02 14.50
N PRO A 96 5.76 0.41 14.72
CA PRO A 96 6.30 1.59 14.07
C PRO A 96 6.38 1.46 12.54
N ARG A 97 6.48 0.24 12.01
CA ARG A 97 6.51 0.01 10.57
C ARG A 97 5.15 0.29 9.92
N VAL A 98 4.06 -0.07 10.60
CA VAL A 98 2.70 0.24 10.14
C VAL A 98 2.47 1.75 10.16
N ALA A 99 2.84 2.42 11.24
CA ALA A 99 2.76 3.87 11.34
C ALA A 99 3.55 4.56 10.20
N ALA A 100 4.80 4.16 9.97
CA ALA A 100 5.63 4.69 8.90
C ALA A 100 5.04 4.44 7.51
N ALA A 101 4.44 3.28 7.27
CA ALA A 101 3.79 2.96 6.01
C ALA A 101 2.57 3.87 5.75
N ILE A 102 1.74 4.14 6.76
CA ILE A 102 0.59 5.04 6.65
C ILE A 102 1.05 6.49 6.42
N GLN A 103 2.11 6.95 7.10
CA GLN A 103 2.70 8.27 6.87
C GLN A 103 3.21 8.41 5.43
N LYS A 104 3.91 7.42 4.93
CA LYS A 104 4.39 7.38 3.55
C LYS A 104 3.24 7.39 2.54
N ASP A 105 2.18 6.63 2.79
CA ASP A 105 0.97 6.63 1.96
C ASP A 105 0.31 8.02 1.94
N SER A 106 0.22 8.71 3.08
CA SER A 106 -0.33 10.07 3.15
C SER A 106 0.46 11.06 2.30
N SER A 107 1.80 11.00 2.35
CA SER A 107 2.66 11.84 1.52
C SER A 107 2.51 11.52 0.03
N PHE A 108 2.40 10.24 -0.32
CA PHE A 108 2.19 9.81 -1.70
C PHE A 108 0.83 10.27 -2.26
N ARG A 109 -0.23 10.18 -1.45
CA ARG A 109 -1.57 10.65 -1.83
C ARG A 109 -1.60 12.17 -1.99
N ALA A 110 -0.94 12.91 -1.09
CA ALA A 110 -0.80 14.36 -1.23
C ALA A 110 -0.17 14.73 -2.58
N MET A 111 0.90 14.03 -2.98
CA MET A 111 1.54 14.21 -4.29
C MET A 111 0.56 13.95 -5.44
N ARG A 112 -0.22 12.88 -5.37
CA ARG A 112 -1.23 12.57 -6.40
C ARG A 112 -2.30 13.68 -6.52
N PHE A 113 -2.76 14.24 -5.41
CA PHE A 113 -3.70 15.35 -5.43
C PHE A 113 -3.09 16.61 -6.07
N VAL A 114 -1.82 16.90 -5.77
CA VAL A 114 -1.09 18.02 -6.41
C VAL A 114 -0.99 17.81 -7.92
N LEU A 115 -0.55 16.63 -8.37
CA LEU A 115 -0.43 16.33 -9.80
C LEU A 115 -1.79 16.40 -10.51
N LYS A 116 -2.85 15.89 -9.88
CA LYS A 116 -4.21 15.98 -10.40
C LYS A 116 -4.67 17.45 -10.52
N ALA A 117 -4.42 18.26 -9.50
CA ALA A 117 -4.77 19.69 -9.52
C ALA A 117 -4.03 20.46 -10.62
N ARG A 118 -2.84 20.00 -11.02
CA ARG A 118 -2.03 20.56 -12.12
C ARG A 118 -2.37 19.96 -13.50
N GLY A 119 -3.35 19.07 -13.59
CA GLY A 119 -3.68 18.38 -14.84
C GLY A 119 -2.61 17.38 -15.32
N GLN A 120 -1.78 16.89 -14.41
CA GLN A 120 -0.66 15.97 -14.69
C GLN A 120 -0.94 14.54 -14.18
N GLY A 121 -2.17 14.24 -13.78
CA GLY A 121 -2.58 12.96 -13.21
C GLY A 121 -3.51 12.16 -14.09
#